data_2616eaebc6481dcb6f9954eb0f07a1d0
#
_entry.id   2616eaebc6481dcb6f9954eb0f07a1d0
#
_cell.length_a   1.000
_cell.length_b   1.000
_cell.length_c   1.000
_cell.angle_alpha   90.00
_cell.angle_beta   90.00
_cell.angle_gamma   90.00
#
_symmetry.space_group_name_H-M   'P 1'
#
loop_
_entity.id
_entity.type
_entity.pdbx_description
1 polymer ?
#
loop_
_entity_poly.entity_id
_entity_poly.type
_entity_poly.pdbx_seq_one_letter_code
_entity_poly.pdbx_strand_id
1 'polypeptide(L)'
;MTSKIFGSIVALVLACSSATATDIRRVVTALDGNDKAIALFDGRVTLEPGATPSAKLWVTEAAPAPLSFTDDSGAKPTALPPDLGTALLVVEFPPLDPAEEAKMDPNFMMKIIGERAPRRGLPVRHPLMHRTRTVDYAVVLSGEIDMMLDDSVVHVRAGDVIVQQATNHAWINRGTQPCRILFALIDSPQP
;
A
#
# COMPACT_ATOMS: atom_id res chain seq x y z
N MET A 1 41.56 -41.76 -36.79
CA MET A 1 40.63 -41.89 -35.62
C MET A 1 40.62 -40.56 -34.88
N THR A 2 39.66 -39.72 -35.15
CA THR A 2 39.52 -38.38 -34.53
C THR A 2 38.31 -38.40 -33.63
N SER A 3 38.54 -38.43 -32.32
CA SER A 3 37.50 -38.37 -31.27
C SER A 3 37.03 -36.91 -31.10
N LYS A 4 35.75 -36.67 -31.36
CA LYS A 4 35.05 -35.43 -31.04
C LYS A 4 34.53 -35.48 -29.62
N ILE A 5 35.06 -34.61 -28.75
CA ILE A 5 34.54 -34.41 -27.39
C ILE A 5 33.46 -33.36 -27.49
N PHE A 6 32.19 -33.77 -27.25
CA PHE A 6 31.06 -32.87 -27.05
C PHE A 6 31.05 -32.41 -25.61
N GLY A 7 31.39 -31.17 -25.38
CA GLY A 7 31.24 -30.51 -24.08
C GLY A 7 29.80 -30.03 -23.92
N SER A 8 29.02 -30.62 -23.01
CA SER A 8 27.71 -30.11 -22.59
C SER A 8 27.90 -28.90 -21.70
N ILE A 9 27.45 -27.74 -22.17
CA ILE A 9 27.35 -26.53 -21.35
C ILE A 9 26.02 -26.65 -20.57
N VAL A 10 26.11 -26.93 -19.28
CA VAL A 10 24.95 -26.82 -18.36
C VAL A 10 24.79 -25.35 -18.01
N ALA A 11 23.79 -24.69 -18.59
CA ALA A 11 23.41 -23.35 -18.20
C ALA A 11 22.72 -23.41 -16.82
N LEU A 12 23.42 -22.95 -15.80
CA LEU A 12 22.87 -22.76 -14.46
C LEU A 12 21.95 -21.53 -14.49
N VAL A 13 20.65 -21.77 -14.61
CA VAL A 13 19.64 -20.70 -14.43
C VAL A 13 19.56 -20.42 -12.93
N LEU A 14 20.23 -19.35 -12.49
CA LEU A 14 19.97 -18.79 -11.17
C LEU A 14 18.55 -18.22 -11.16
N ALA A 15 17.61 -18.96 -10.57
CA ALA A 15 16.34 -18.40 -10.18
C ALA A 15 16.60 -17.39 -9.06
N CYS A 16 16.64 -16.10 -9.40
CA CYS A 16 16.60 -15.03 -8.41
C CYS A 16 15.19 -15.06 -7.77
N SER A 17 15.07 -15.79 -6.66
CA SER A 17 13.93 -15.62 -5.76
C SER A 17 14.03 -14.21 -5.19
N SER A 18 13.24 -13.29 -5.73
CA SER A 18 13.04 -11.98 -5.12
C SER A 18 12.26 -12.22 -3.82
N ALA A 19 12.98 -12.49 -2.73
CA ALA A 19 12.38 -12.32 -1.41
C ALA A 19 11.89 -10.87 -1.36
N THR A 20 10.58 -10.68 -1.32
CA THR A 20 10.00 -9.35 -1.12
C THR A 20 10.54 -8.83 0.21
N ALA A 21 11.35 -7.77 0.15
CA ALA A 21 11.91 -7.18 1.36
C ALA A 21 10.74 -6.79 2.27
N THR A 22 10.70 -7.30 3.49
CA THR A 22 9.66 -6.97 4.49
C THR A 22 9.83 -5.54 4.99
N ASP A 23 10.95 -4.88 4.65
CA ASP A 23 11.34 -3.57 5.14
C ASP A 23 11.38 -2.54 4.03
N ILE A 24 11.04 -1.30 4.40
CA ILE A 24 11.13 -0.12 3.55
C ILE A 24 12.16 0.83 4.17
N ARG A 25 13.21 1.20 3.42
CA ARG A 25 14.09 2.28 3.86
C ARG A 25 13.35 3.59 3.73
N ARG A 26 13.29 4.32 4.86
CA ARG A 26 12.71 5.67 4.94
C ARG A 26 13.80 6.64 5.35
N VAL A 27 13.89 7.76 4.64
CA VAL A 27 14.75 8.90 4.98
C VAL A 27 13.85 10.09 5.25
N VAL A 28 14.03 10.72 6.40
CA VAL A 28 13.36 11.97 6.79
C VAL A 28 14.41 13.04 6.99
N THR A 29 14.20 14.20 6.40
CA THR A 29 15.14 15.32 6.46
C THR A 29 14.59 16.44 7.34
N ALA A 30 15.50 17.21 7.95
CA ALA A 30 15.19 18.42 8.70
C ALA A 30 16.32 19.44 8.59
N LEU A 31 16.08 20.62 9.12
CA LEU A 31 17.14 21.59 9.40
C LEU A 31 17.66 21.42 10.83
N ASP A 32 18.96 21.48 11.03
CA ASP A 32 19.57 21.55 12.36
C ASP A 32 19.49 22.98 12.93
N GLY A 33 20.02 23.19 14.14
CA GLY A 33 20.00 24.49 14.80
C GLY A 33 20.83 25.59 14.11
N ASN A 34 21.51 25.28 12.99
CA ASN A 34 22.28 26.21 12.17
C ASN A 34 21.71 26.32 10.74
N ASP A 35 20.46 25.95 10.55
CA ASP A 35 19.78 25.94 9.24
C ASP A 35 20.43 25.01 8.20
N LYS A 36 21.22 24.03 8.62
CA LYS A 36 21.82 23.04 7.75
C LYS A 36 20.88 21.85 7.54
N ALA A 37 20.65 21.48 6.30
CA ALA A 37 19.88 20.27 5.95
C ALA A 37 20.59 19.00 6.41
N ILE A 38 19.88 18.16 7.15
CA ILE A 38 20.37 16.88 7.66
C ILE A 38 19.37 15.77 7.37
N ALA A 39 19.83 14.51 7.35
CA ALA A 39 18.97 13.35 7.47
C ALA A 39 18.65 13.18 8.97
N LEU A 40 17.42 13.52 9.35
CA LEU A 40 16.95 13.38 10.72
C LEU A 40 16.77 11.91 11.09
N PHE A 41 16.14 11.15 10.20
CA PHE A 41 15.99 9.70 10.30
C PHE A 41 16.44 9.05 8.99
N ASP A 42 17.21 7.98 9.10
CA ASP A 42 17.59 7.10 7.99
C ASP A 42 17.57 5.67 8.50
N GLY A 43 16.53 4.94 8.18
CA GLY A 43 16.34 3.60 8.72
C GLY A 43 15.30 2.80 7.96
N ARG A 44 15.09 1.56 8.42
CA ARG A 44 14.09 0.67 7.84
C ARG A 44 12.84 0.64 8.69
N VAL A 45 11.70 0.63 8.01
CA VAL A 45 10.38 0.44 8.61
C VAL A 45 9.85 -0.90 8.12
N THR A 46 9.57 -1.80 9.05
CA THR A 46 9.08 -3.15 8.75
C THR A 46 7.57 -3.12 8.52
N LEU A 47 7.09 -3.90 7.57
CA LEU A 47 5.66 -4.11 7.40
C LEU A 47 5.12 -4.93 8.57
N GLU A 48 4.14 -4.39 9.27
CA GLU A 48 3.39 -5.12 10.30
C GLU A 48 2.62 -6.28 9.65
N PRO A 49 2.75 -7.50 10.18
CA PRO A 49 2.10 -8.66 9.61
C PRO A 49 0.58 -8.60 9.77
N GLY A 50 -0.14 -9.15 8.78
CA GLY A 50 -1.61 -9.19 8.78
C GLY A 50 -2.13 -9.76 7.47
N ALA A 51 -3.45 -9.74 7.28
CA ALA A 51 -4.08 -10.13 6.01
C ALA A 51 -3.60 -9.22 4.85
N THR A 52 -3.32 -7.96 5.15
CA THR A 52 -2.67 -6.99 4.27
C THR A 52 -1.52 -6.35 5.04
N PRO A 53 -0.30 -6.92 4.96
CA PRO A 53 0.86 -6.35 5.64
C PRO A 53 1.05 -4.88 5.27
N SER A 54 1.34 -4.03 6.25
CA SER A 54 1.43 -2.60 6.01
C SER A 54 2.46 -1.92 6.92
N ALA A 55 2.99 -0.79 6.45
CA ALA A 55 3.92 0.03 7.20
C ALA A 55 3.48 1.49 7.17
N LYS A 56 3.39 2.12 8.34
CA LYS A 56 3.21 3.56 8.46
C LYS A 56 4.58 4.24 8.31
N LEU A 57 4.71 5.08 7.30
CA LEU A 57 5.97 5.78 7.02
C LEU A 57 6.00 7.17 7.63
N TRP A 58 4.87 7.90 7.60
CA TRP A 58 4.74 9.22 8.17
C TRP A 58 3.28 9.59 8.40
N VAL A 59 3.04 10.41 9.41
CA VAL A 59 1.71 10.97 9.71
C VAL A 59 1.86 12.45 10.04
N THR A 60 0.88 13.25 9.63
CA THR A 60 0.74 14.63 10.11
C THR A 60 -0.64 14.82 10.70
N GLU A 61 -0.72 15.52 11.82
CA GLU A 61 -1.97 15.78 12.54
C GLU A 61 -2.76 16.95 11.95
N ALA A 62 -2.22 17.63 10.94
CA ALA A 62 -2.86 18.75 10.27
C ALA A 62 -2.38 18.89 8.82
N ALA A 63 -3.18 19.56 7.97
CA ALA A 63 -2.79 20.05 6.67
C ALA A 63 -3.28 21.52 6.51
N PRO A 64 -2.40 22.54 6.38
CA PRO A 64 -0.93 22.43 6.22
C PRO A 64 -0.22 21.80 7.42
N ALA A 65 0.76 20.93 7.13
CA ALA A 65 1.45 20.16 8.14
C ALA A 65 2.52 20.97 8.85
N PRO A 66 2.60 20.96 10.19
CA PRO A 66 3.77 21.44 10.90
C PRO A 66 4.96 20.50 10.64
N LEU A 67 6.17 21.04 10.72
CA LEU A 67 7.36 20.20 10.70
C LEU A 67 7.41 19.36 11.98
N SER A 68 7.75 18.08 11.87
CA SER A 68 7.89 17.18 13.00
C SER A 68 9.31 16.63 13.07
N PHE A 69 9.83 16.53 14.30
CA PHE A 69 11.13 15.97 14.61
C PHE A 69 11.01 14.65 15.39
N THR A 70 9.80 14.11 15.49
CA THR A 70 9.48 12.87 16.20
C THR A 70 9.25 11.73 15.21
N ASP A 71 9.81 10.56 15.50
CA ASP A 71 9.55 9.35 14.70
C ASP A 71 8.39 8.56 15.31
N ASP A 72 7.28 8.50 14.60
CA ASP A 72 6.10 7.72 14.99
C ASP A 72 5.85 6.47 14.09
N SER A 73 6.83 6.07 13.29
CA SER A 73 6.71 4.91 12.40
C SER A 73 6.46 3.58 13.11
N GLY A 74 6.80 3.50 14.39
CA GLY A 74 6.50 2.33 15.22
C GLY A 74 5.05 2.21 15.70
N ALA A 75 4.22 3.23 15.46
CA ALA A 75 2.80 3.13 15.79
C ALA A 75 2.05 2.30 14.74
N LYS A 76 1.04 1.53 15.18
CA LYS A 76 0.27 0.68 14.25
C LYS A 76 -0.31 1.50 13.10
N PRO A 77 -0.20 1.00 11.84
CA PRO A 77 -0.89 1.62 10.72
C PRO A 77 -2.39 1.70 10.98
N THR A 78 -3.00 2.82 10.60
CA THR A 78 -4.45 2.99 10.61
C THR A 78 -4.95 3.08 9.19
N ALA A 79 -6.17 2.63 8.95
CA ALA A 79 -6.79 2.71 7.62
C ALA A 79 -7.13 4.14 7.20
N LEU A 80 -7.07 5.09 8.12
CA LEU A 80 -7.42 6.50 7.90
C LEU A 80 -6.36 7.41 8.54
N PRO A 81 -6.06 8.56 7.94
CA PRO A 81 -5.26 9.60 8.59
C PRO A 81 -6.01 10.22 9.77
N PRO A 82 -5.34 11.03 10.61
CA PRO A 82 -6.00 11.93 11.55
C PRO A 82 -6.96 12.88 10.84
N ASP A 83 -7.96 13.38 11.57
CA ASP A 83 -8.86 14.42 11.05
C ASP A 83 -8.05 15.68 10.68
N LEU A 84 -8.23 16.18 9.45
CA LEU A 84 -7.44 17.26 8.84
C LEU A 84 -5.94 16.94 8.67
N GLY A 85 -5.54 15.70 8.84
CA GLY A 85 -4.16 15.27 8.72
C GLY A 85 -3.86 14.46 7.45
N THR A 86 -2.67 13.90 7.42
CA THR A 86 -2.22 13.02 6.32
C THR A 86 -1.57 11.76 6.85
N ALA A 87 -1.55 10.71 6.05
CA ALA A 87 -0.79 9.50 6.33
C ALA A 87 -0.07 9.00 5.08
N LEU A 88 1.20 8.64 5.21
CA LEU A 88 1.99 7.98 4.19
C LEU A 88 2.17 6.51 4.61
N LEU A 89 1.65 5.60 3.81
CA LEU A 89 1.62 4.17 4.10
C LEU A 89 2.17 3.37 2.93
N VAL A 90 2.75 2.20 3.22
CA VAL A 90 2.89 1.15 2.22
C VAL A 90 2.04 -0.03 2.67
N VAL A 91 1.25 -0.55 1.74
CA VAL A 91 0.41 -1.73 1.94
C VAL A 91 0.80 -2.80 0.94
N GLU A 92 0.93 -4.03 1.42
CA GLU A 92 1.13 -5.21 0.59
C GLU A 92 -0.18 -5.99 0.49
N PHE A 93 -0.62 -6.25 -0.73
CA PHE A 93 -1.81 -7.03 -1.05
C PHE A 93 -1.36 -8.41 -1.56
N PRO A 94 -1.43 -9.46 -0.74
CA PRO A 94 -1.16 -10.81 -1.20
C PRO A 94 -2.22 -11.25 -2.22
N PRO A 95 -1.92 -12.28 -3.05
CA PRO A 95 -2.95 -12.92 -3.86
C PRO A 95 -4.15 -13.31 -3.01
N LEU A 96 -5.35 -12.96 -3.48
CA LEU A 96 -6.59 -13.32 -2.80
C LEU A 96 -7.03 -14.72 -3.21
N ASP A 97 -7.04 -15.64 -2.24
CA ASP A 97 -7.56 -17.00 -2.45
C ASP A 97 -9.09 -16.95 -2.67
N PRO A 98 -9.63 -17.45 -3.78
CA PRO A 98 -11.06 -17.51 -4.04
C PRO A 98 -11.85 -18.26 -2.95
N ALA A 99 -11.26 -19.26 -2.30
CA ALA A 99 -11.92 -19.98 -1.22
C ALA A 99 -12.03 -19.15 0.06
N GLU A 100 -11.07 -18.28 0.34
CA GLU A 100 -11.14 -17.35 1.46
C GLU A 100 -12.05 -16.16 1.12
N GLU A 101 -12.01 -15.67 -0.11
CA GLU A 101 -12.92 -14.63 -0.60
C GLU A 101 -14.40 -15.03 -0.43
N ALA A 102 -14.75 -16.28 -0.78
CA ALA A 102 -16.12 -16.81 -0.67
C ALA A 102 -16.65 -16.87 0.78
N LYS A 103 -15.75 -16.85 1.77
CA LYS A 103 -16.09 -16.88 3.21
C LYS A 103 -16.10 -15.49 3.85
N MET A 104 -15.71 -14.44 3.12
CA MET A 104 -15.63 -13.10 3.68
C MET A 104 -16.99 -12.59 4.14
N ASP A 105 -17.00 -11.94 5.30
CA ASP A 105 -18.16 -11.22 5.78
C ASP A 105 -18.49 -10.05 4.81
N PRO A 106 -19.72 -9.96 4.28
CA PRO A 106 -20.11 -8.87 3.38
C PRO A 106 -19.89 -7.47 3.97
N ASN A 107 -19.83 -7.36 5.29
CA ASN A 107 -19.60 -6.10 6.00
C ASN A 107 -18.15 -5.96 6.53
N PHE A 108 -17.20 -6.76 6.02
CA PHE A 108 -15.83 -6.82 6.54
C PHE A 108 -15.20 -5.42 6.63
N MET A 109 -15.19 -4.66 5.54
CA MET A 109 -14.59 -3.33 5.54
C MET A 109 -15.35 -2.31 6.37
N MET A 110 -16.68 -2.42 6.48
CA MET A 110 -17.47 -1.53 7.34
C MET A 110 -17.14 -1.73 8.82
N LYS A 111 -16.76 -2.93 9.24
CA LYS A 111 -16.29 -3.19 10.61
C LYS A 111 -14.93 -2.55 10.90
N ILE A 112 -14.08 -2.36 9.88
CA ILE A 112 -12.74 -1.76 10.02
C ILE A 112 -12.81 -0.24 9.96
N ILE A 113 -13.51 0.32 8.97
CA ILE A 113 -13.56 1.77 8.72
C ILE A 113 -14.66 2.46 9.54
N GLY A 114 -15.76 1.73 9.82
CA GLY A 114 -16.88 2.23 10.58
C GLY A 114 -17.63 3.37 9.88
N GLU A 115 -18.23 4.27 10.68
CA GLU A 115 -19.09 5.35 10.18
C GLU A 115 -18.30 6.56 9.64
N ARG A 116 -17.00 6.62 9.83
CA ARG A 116 -16.17 7.77 9.40
C ARG A 116 -16.17 7.97 7.89
N ALA A 117 -16.39 6.92 7.13
CA ALA A 117 -16.48 6.97 5.68
C ALA A 117 -17.59 6.03 5.16
N PRO A 118 -18.86 6.33 5.44
CA PRO A 118 -19.98 5.48 5.03
C PRO A 118 -20.00 5.38 3.51
N ARG A 119 -20.17 4.15 3.03
CA ARG A 119 -20.27 3.90 1.60
C ARG A 119 -21.54 4.56 1.05
N ARG A 120 -21.41 5.15 -0.15
CA ARG A 120 -22.52 5.74 -0.92
C ARG A 120 -22.56 5.11 -2.31
N GLY A 121 -23.71 5.24 -2.97
CA GLY A 121 -23.89 4.82 -4.36
C GLY A 121 -24.42 3.40 -4.50
N LEU A 122 -23.90 2.63 -5.44
CA LEU A 122 -24.42 1.34 -5.84
C LEU A 122 -24.26 0.24 -4.77
N PRO A 123 -25.01 -0.87 -4.87
CA PRO A 123 -24.84 -2.02 -3.99
C PRO A 123 -23.40 -2.55 -3.98
N VAL A 124 -23.03 -3.17 -2.86
CA VAL A 124 -21.69 -3.76 -2.68
C VAL A 124 -21.43 -4.86 -3.69
N ARG A 125 -20.38 -4.73 -4.46
CA ARG A 125 -19.94 -5.77 -5.38
C ARG A 125 -18.95 -6.77 -4.73
N HIS A 126 -18.31 -6.35 -3.63
CA HIS A 126 -17.28 -7.16 -2.97
C HIS A 126 -17.16 -6.79 -1.48
N PRO A 127 -16.90 -7.76 -0.56
CA PRO A 127 -16.72 -7.49 0.87
C PRO A 127 -15.61 -6.51 1.23
N LEU A 128 -14.56 -6.42 0.40
CA LEU A 128 -13.47 -5.45 0.56
C LEU A 128 -13.84 -4.04 0.08
N MET A 129 -15.03 -3.85 -0.50
CA MET A 129 -15.42 -2.56 -1.03
C MET A 129 -15.72 -1.58 0.07
N HIS A 130 -15.06 -0.44 0.03
CA HIS A 130 -15.14 0.61 1.03
C HIS A 130 -14.90 1.98 0.41
N ARG A 131 -15.08 3.01 1.22
CA ARG A 131 -14.76 4.39 0.91
C ARG A 131 -14.03 5.00 2.09
N THR A 132 -13.11 5.88 1.83
CA THR A 132 -12.47 6.75 2.82
C THR A 132 -12.84 8.21 2.55
N ARG A 133 -12.78 9.07 3.57
CA ARG A 133 -12.99 10.52 3.41
C ARG A 133 -11.64 11.19 3.08
N THR A 134 -10.95 10.67 2.07
CA THR A 134 -9.61 11.12 1.72
C THR A 134 -9.47 11.36 0.24
N VAL A 135 -8.53 12.24 -0.12
CA VAL A 135 -7.89 12.21 -1.43
C VAL A 135 -6.63 11.40 -1.28
N ASP A 136 -6.51 10.32 -2.07
CA ASP A 136 -5.37 9.42 -2.00
C ASP A 136 -4.52 9.56 -3.25
N TYR A 137 -3.23 9.75 -3.07
CA TYR A 137 -2.25 9.54 -4.14
C TYR A 137 -1.64 8.16 -3.93
N ALA A 138 -1.90 7.24 -4.85
CA ALA A 138 -1.40 5.88 -4.78
C ALA A 138 -0.41 5.62 -5.92
N VAL A 139 0.69 4.93 -5.60
CA VAL A 139 1.71 4.51 -6.56
C VAL A 139 1.94 3.02 -6.40
N VAL A 140 1.74 2.25 -7.47
CA VAL A 140 2.06 0.82 -7.46
C VAL A 140 3.58 0.66 -7.50
N LEU A 141 4.16 0.16 -6.42
CA LEU A 141 5.61 -0.04 -6.28
C LEU A 141 6.09 -1.34 -6.92
N SER A 142 5.29 -2.40 -6.81
CA SER A 142 5.60 -3.72 -7.38
C SER A 142 4.35 -4.56 -7.55
N GLY A 143 4.41 -5.53 -8.47
CA GLY A 143 3.27 -6.40 -8.77
C GLY A 143 2.20 -5.71 -9.60
N GLU A 144 1.01 -6.30 -9.57
CA GLU A 144 -0.20 -5.81 -10.27
C GLU A 144 -1.43 -6.14 -9.43
N ILE A 145 -2.52 -5.39 -9.62
CA ILE A 145 -3.74 -5.53 -8.83
C ILE A 145 -4.93 -4.93 -9.59
N ASP A 146 -6.11 -5.42 -9.28
CA ASP A 146 -7.36 -4.86 -9.75
C ASP A 146 -7.94 -3.88 -8.73
N MET A 147 -8.23 -2.66 -9.17
CA MET A 147 -9.03 -1.68 -8.44
C MET A 147 -10.48 -1.81 -8.91
N MET A 148 -11.32 -2.40 -8.07
CA MET A 148 -12.76 -2.51 -8.35
C MET A 148 -13.47 -1.23 -7.92
N LEU A 149 -14.22 -0.64 -8.82
CA LEU A 149 -15.14 0.48 -8.59
C LEU A 149 -16.59 -0.01 -8.60
N ASP A 150 -17.55 0.89 -8.46
CA ASP A 150 -18.98 0.54 -8.39
C ASP A 150 -19.47 -0.21 -9.64
N ASP A 151 -19.02 0.18 -10.82
CA ASP A 151 -19.48 -0.37 -12.12
C ASP A 151 -18.35 -0.91 -13.01
N SER A 152 -17.11 -0.70 -12.64
CA SER A 152 -15.94 -1.02 -13.44
C SER A 152 -14.81 -1.66 -12.62
N VAL A 153 -13.79 -2.14 -13.33
CA VAL A 153 -12.55 -2.63 -12.75
C VAL A 153 -11.40 -2.00 -13.54
N VAL A 154 -10.44 -1.45 -12.83
CA VAL A 154 -9.23 -0.88 -13.42
C VAL A 154 -8.04 -1.74 -12.99
N HIS A 155 -7.39 -2.36 -13.97
CA HIS A 155 -6.15 -3.10 -13.72
C HIS A 155 -4.98 -2.15 -13.67
N VAL A 156 -4.17 -2.23 -12.63
CA VAL A 156 -2.98 -1.38 -12.43
C VAL A 156 -1.76 -2.22 -12.08
N ARG A 157 -0.57 -1.74 -12.44
CA ARG A 157 0.71 -2.43 -12.30
C ARG A 157 1.82 -1.49 -11.84
N ALA A 158 2.96 -2.05 -11.50
CA ALA A 158 4.12 -1.28 -11.05
C ALA A 158 4.44 -0.09 -11.96
N GLY A 159 4.54 1.10 -11.36
CA GLY A 159 4.73 2.39 -12.03
C GLY A 159 3.46 3.18 -12.27
N ASP A 160 2.27 2.57 -12.18
CA ASP A 160 1.01 3.29 -12.33
C ASP A 160 0.72 4.17 -11.10
N VAL A 161 0.08 5.31 -11.37
CA VAL A 161 -0.32 6.30 -10.37
C VAL A 161 -1.84 6.46 -10.40
N ILE A 162 -2.45 6.41 -9.23
CA ILE A 162 -3.89 6.55 -9.05
C ILE A 162 -4.15 7.77 -8.17
N VAL A 163 -5.09 8.62 -8.57
CA VAL A 163 -5.67 9.65 -7.72
C VAL A 163 -7.10 9.23 -7.40
N GLN A 164 -7.33 8.86 -6.15
CA GLN A 164 -8.63 8.43 -5.66
C GLN A 164 -9.25 9.53 -4.83
N GLN A 165 -10.48 9.92 -5.16
CA GLN A 165 -11.17 11.05 -4.56
C GLN A 165 -12.41 10.58 -3.80
N ALA A 166 -12.21 10.01 -2.61
CA ALA A 166 -13.28 9.54 -1.72
C ALA A 166 -14.32 8.61 -2.41
N THR A 167 -13.88 7.78 -3.35
CA THR A 167 -14.74 6.88 -4.12
C THR A 167 -14.89 5.51 -3.44
N ASN A 168 -16.01 4.82 -3.69
CA ASN A 168 -16.11 3.40 -3.37
C ASN A 168 -15.10 2.61 -4.18
N HIS A 169 -14.34 1.74 -3.53
CA HIS A 169 -13.35 0.91 -4.19
C HIS A 169 -13.02 -0.34 -3.38
N ALA A 170 -12.41 -1.31 -4.05
CA ALA A 170 -11.73 -2.45 -3.43
C ALA A 170 -10.45 -2.75 -4.19
N TRP A 171 -9.40 -3.13 -3.47
CA TRP A 171 -8.16 -3.60 -4.04
C TRP A 171 -8.14 -5.12 -3.99
N ILE A 172 -8.09 -5.77 -5.16
CA ILE A 172 -8.21 -7.24 -5.29
C ILE A 172 -7.05 -7.76 -6.12
N ASN A 173 -6.14 -8.46 -5.46
CA ASN A 173 -5.02 -9.10 -6.15
C ASN A 173 -5.45 -10.47 -6.69
N ARG A 174 -5.67 -10.55 -8.00
CA ARG A 174 -5.99 -11.79 -8.73
C ARG A 174 -4.75 -12.46 -9.31
N GLY A 175 -3.58 -11.87 -9.11
CA GLY A 175 -2.29 -12.40 -9.57
C GLY A 175 -1.76 -13.53 -8.69
N THR A 176 -0.50 -13.88 -8.91
CA THR A 176 0.21 -14.94 -8.17
C THR A 176 1.31 -14.41 -7.26
N GLN A 177 1.57 -13.12 -7.33
CA GLN A 177 2.60 -12.43 -6.53
C GLN A 177 1.98 -11.29 -5.74
N PRO A 178 2.53 -10.92 -4.58
CA PRO A 178 2.09 -9.76 -3.83
C PRO A 178 2.23 -8.47 -4.63
N CYS A 179 1.25 -7.59 -4.49
CA CYS A 179 1.29 -6.22 -5.01
C CYS A 179 1.54 -5.24 -3.87
N ARG A 180 2.49 -4.32 -4.03
CA ARG A 180 2.76 -3.24 -3.07
C ARG A 180 2.35 -1.90 -3.63
N ILE A 181 1.65 -1.15 -2.80
CA ILE A 181 1.20 0.21 -3.13
C ILE A 181 1.64 1.16 -2.03
N LEU A 182 2.23 2.29 -2.43
CA LEU A 182 2.42 3.46 -1.57
C LEU A 182 1.17 4.31 -1.64
N PHE A 183 0.62 4.67 -0.50
CA PHE A 183 -0.51 5.59 -0.38
C PHE A 183 -0.09 6.85 0.38
N ALA A 184 -0.41 8.01 -0.17
CA ALA A 184 -0.48 9.26 0.58
C ALA A 184 -1.95 9.64 0.74
N LEU A 185 -2.47 9.43 1.94
CA LEU A 185 -3.86 9.70 2.32
C LEU A 185 -3.94 11.12 2.89
N ILE A 186 -4.81 11.94 2.35
CA ILE A 186 -5.02 13.32 2.78
C ILE A 186 -6.47 13.45 3.21
N ASP A 187 -6.73 13.70 4.49
CA ASP A 187 -8.10 13.87 4.97
C ASP A 187 -8.79 15.03 4.25
N SER A 188 -10.04 14.83 3.90
CA SER A 188 -10.85 15.83 3.20
C SER A 188 -12.09 16.17 4.02
N PRO A 189 -12.40 17.45 4.22
CA PRO A 189 -13.61 17.85 4.94
C PRO A 189 -14.91 17.54 4.16
N GLN A 190 -14.79 17.24 2.87
CA GLN A 190 -15.94 16.89 2.04
C GLN A 190 -16.06 15.38 1.87
N PRO A 191 -17.23 14.79 2.10
CA PRO A 191 -17.51 13.40 1.83
C PRO A 191 -17.88 13.17 0.37
#